data_8331775282fdbb296946b850c4755209
#
_entry.id   8331775282fdbb296946b850c4755209
#
_cell.length_a   1.000
_cell.length_b   1.000
_cell.length_c   1.000
_cell.angle_alpha   90.00
_cell.angle_beta   90.00
_cell.angle_gamma   90.00
#
_symmetry.space_group_name_H-M   'P 1'
#
loop_
_entity.id
_entity.type
_entity.pdbx_description
1 polymer ?
#
loop_
_entity_poly.entity_id
_entity_poly.type
_entity_poly.pdbx_seq_one_letter_code
_entity_poly.pdbx_strand_id
1 'polypeptide(L)'
;MGKEKIEKFRDDNFYVLNSMDDWVRILDKYGRIVFINEKMRRDIHLDRSLIEQNIDTDKLSEKSDIFKSTTIEEERLINGKYYSIKSSPLYNNNEFVGIIEVYRDITSESKMKVDLFNANRKMLEDIRFVRKIQTNILPKNKIYGEIKLEGRYIPSNDVSGDLFDIIKVNDDKYAFYIADVMGHGVKSSIMTMFVKLSIEAIFERHIDYSPGQVLKKLREEFVKLDMNSSQYFTVWIGIFDCKNNTLTFSNAGHNCPPLHLIHNKNYVEKLVVSGRMISNIIEQNIYQEVTINLNPKDRVLFYTDGVTESKDIDKNEYSVERLMKILKKNKNLDFILSDLENFTWGEQDDDISLALIDYKGELNEN
;
A
#
# COMPACT_ATOMS: atom_id res chain seq x y z
N MET A 1 -43.78 -43.26 28.99
CA MET A 1 -44.28 -42.28 28.00
C MET A 1 -43.19 -41.57 27.20
N GLY A 2 -41.99 -41.34 27.71
CA GLY A 2 -40.91 -40.67 26.94
C GLY A 2 -40.22 -41.55 25.90
N LYS A 3 -40.03 -42.84 26.16
CA LYS A 3 -39.36 -43.76 25.24
C LYS A 3 -40.13 -44.06 23.97
N GLU A 4 -41.46 -44.27 24.07
CA GLU A 4 -42.29 -44.58 22.90
C GLU A 4 -42.49 -43.40 21.93
N LYS A 5 -42.50 -42.16 22.42
CA LYS A 5 -42.57 -40.96 21.53
C LYS A 5 -41.26 -40.71 20.77
N ILE A 6 -40.13 -41.04 21.35
CA ILE A 6 -38.82 -40.98 20.72
C ILE A 6 -38.64 -42.12 19.71
N GLU A 7 -39.15 -43.31 20.00
CA GLU A 7 -39.12 -44.44 19.08
C GLU A 7 -39.92 -44.22 17.80
N LYS A 8 -41.06 -43.52 17.86
CA LYS A 8 -41.86 -43.19 16.68
C LYS A 8 -41.24 -42.06 15.81
N PHE A 9 -40.45 -41.20 16.40
CA PHE A 9 -39.61 -40.23 15.64
C PHE A 9 -38.41 -40.92 14.98
N ARG A 10 -38.07 -42.12 15.44
CA ARG A 10 -36.87 -42.87 15.09
C ARG A 10 -36.88 -43.43 13.66
N ASP A 11 -38.06 -43.85 13.15
CA ASP A 11 -38.05 -44.68 11.94
C ASP A 11 -38.15 -43.89 10.63
N ASP A 12 -38.79 -42.73 10.61
CA ASP A 12 -39.05 -42.01 9.35
C ASP A 12 -38.05 -40.86 9.02
N ASN A 13 -37.33 -40.28 9.99
CA ASN A 13 -36.47 -39.10 9.78
C ASN A 13 -34.97 -39.32 9.99
N PHE A 14 -34.57 -40.41 10.65
CA PHE A 14 -33.13 -40.70 10.86
C PHE A 14 -32.37 -41.05 9.60
N TYR A 15 -33.08 -41.46 8.55
CA TYR A 15 -32.49 -41.71 7.23
C TYR A 15 -31.78 -40.47 6.67
N VAL A 16 -32.37 -39.30 6.79
CA VAL A 16 -31.79 -38.02 6.32
C VAL A 16 -30.54 -37.71 7.12
N LEU A 17 -30.56 -37.85 8.44
CA LEU A 17 -29.38 -37.57 9.30
C LEU A 17 -28.25 -38.55 9.04
N ASN A 18 -28.57 -39.80 8.69
CA ASN A 18 -27.55 -40.82 8.34
C ASN A 18 -26.93 -40.59 6.97
N SER A 19 -27.54 -39.83 6.07
CA SER A 19 -26.98 -39.47 4.76
C SER A 19 -26.08 -38.26 4.81
N MET A 20 -25.98 -37.54 5.95
CA MET A 20 -25.10 -36.40 6.12
C MET A 20 -23.66 -36.82 6.30
N ASP A 21 -22.74 -36.06 5.67
CA ASP A 21 -21.29 -36.22 5.81
C ASP A 21 -20.76 -35.58 7.10
N ASP A 22 -21.53 -34.67 7.69
CA ASP A 22 -21.23 -34.09 9.00
C ASP A 22 -21.56 -35.09 10.12
N TRP A 23 -20.83 -35.02 11.25
CA TRP A 23 -21.25 -35.79 12.43
C TRP A 23 -22.47 -35.17 13.05
N VAL A 24 -23.45 -35.99 13.36
CA VAL A 24 -24.68 -35.55 14.00
C VAL A 24 -24.93 -36.40 15.25
N ARG A 25 -25.19 -35.74 16.38
CA ARG A 25 -25.72 -36.38 17.59
C ARG A 25 -26.94 -35.64 18.13
N ILE A 26 -27.83 -36.37 18.77
CA ILE A 26 -28.97 -35.84 19.46
C ILE A 26 -28.88 -36.24 20.93
N LEU A 27 -29.08 -35.25 21.78
CA LEU A 27 -29.11 -35.37 23.23
C LEU A 27 -30.57 -35.18 23.72
N ASP A 28 -30.98 -35.95 24.74
CA ASP A 28 -32.24 -35.69 25.43
C ASP A 28 -32.13 -34.45 26.35
N LYS A 29 -33.25 -34.07 26.97
CA LYS A 29 -33.31 -32.94 27.91
C LYS A 29 -32.42 -33.12 29.16
N TYR A 30 -31.86 -34.32 29.40
CA TYR A 30 -30.98 -34.65 30.50
C TYR A 30 -29.51 -34.75 30.03
N GLY A 31 -29.20 -34.40 28.77
CA GLY A 31 -27.87 -34.45 28.20
C GLY A 31 -27.38 -35.84 27.80
N ARG A 32 -28.24 -36.86 27.80
CA ARG A 32 -27.87 -38.20 27.39
C ARG A 32 -27.97 -38.37 25.88
N ILE A 33 -26.99 -39.03 25.26
CA ILE A 33 -27.00 -39.30 23.82
C ILE A 33 -28.12 -40.28 23.48
N VAL A 34 -29.04 -39.87 22.64
CA VAL A 34 -30.16 -40.69 22.13
C VAL A 34 -29.99 -41.13 20.69
N PHE A 35 -29.16 -40.40 19.94
CA PHE A 35 -28.87 -40.72 18.55
C PHE A 35 -27.45 -40.20 18.15
N ILE A 36 -26.77 -40.97 17.30
CA ILE A 36 -25.58 -40.57 16.53
C ILE A 36 -25.76 -41.13 15.12
N ASN A 37 -25.37 -40.32 14.08
CA ASN A 37 -25.50 -40.78 12.71
C ASN A 37 -24.40 -41.77 12.33
N GLU A 38 -24.59 -42.47 11.19
CA GLU A 38 -23.65 -43.49 10.68
C GLU A 38 -22.27 -42.96 10.44
N LYS A 39 -22.11 -41.70 9.98
CA LYS A 39 -20.82 -41.04 9.79
C LYS A 39 -20.07 -40.89 11.10
N MET A 40 -20.73 -40.33 12.11
CA MET A 40 -20.14 -40.16 13.44
C MET A 40 -19.80 -41.52 14.07
N ARG A 41 -20.66 -42.52 13.92
CA ARG A 41 -20.43 -43.87 14.45
C ARG A 41 -19.18 -44.53 13.85
N ARG A 42 -18.99 -44.39 12.53
CA ARG A 42 -17.84 -44.96 11.82
C ARG A 42 -16.54 -44.29 12.22
N ASP A 43 -16.55 -42.94 12.29
CA ASP A 43 -15.33 -42.16 12.54
C ASP A 43 -14.91 -42.25 14.05
N ILE A 44 -15.88 -42.40 14.96
CA ILE A 44 -15.64 -42.51 16.41
C ILE A 44 -15.27 -43.96 16.84
N HIS A 45 -15.38 -44.97 15.99
CA HIS A 45 -14.90 -46.31 16.31
C HIS A 45 -13.42 -46.35 16.80
N LEU A 46 -12.70 -45.24 16.62
CA LEU A 46 -11.33 -45.05 17.09
C LEU A 46 -11.24 -44.38 18.47
N ASP A 47 -12.35 -43.81 19.03
CA ASP A 47 -12.28 -43.17 20.35
C ASP A 47 -13.64 -43.21 21.10
N ARG A 48 -13.82 -44.25 21.92
CA ARG A 48 -14.99 -44.44 22.79
C ARG A 48 -15.20 -43.26 23.77
N SER A 49 -14.15 -42.51 24.09
CA SER A 49 -14.20 -41.43 25.07
C SER A 49 -15.12 -40.29 24.64
N LEU A 50 -15.33 -40.07 23.31
CA LEU A 50 -16.25 -39.07 22.76
C LEU A 50 -17.72 -39.44 22.89
N ILE A 51 -18.06 -40.72 22.98
CA ILE A 51 -19.40 -41.21 23.19
C ILE A 51 -19.77 -41.20 24.69
N GLU A 52 -18.76 -41.45 25.55
CA GLU A 52 -18.90 -41.54 27.01
C GLU A 52 -18.83 -40.16 27.70
N GLN A 53 -18.33 -39.11 27.01
CA GLN A 53 -18.43 -37.78 27.53
C GLN A 53 -19.91 -37.33 27.48
N ASN A 54 -20.66 -37.75 28.49
CA ASN A 54 -21.84 -37.03 28.91
C ASN A 54 -21.42 -35.56 29.00
N ILE A 55 -22.12 -34.68 28.30
CA ILE A 55 -21.95 -33.24 28.57
C ILE A 55 -22.12 -33.11 30.06
N ASP A 56 -21.12 -32.55 30.72
CA ASP A 56 -21.11 -32.30 32.15
C ASP A 56 -22.47 -31.75 32.54
N THR A 57 -23.26 -32.56 33.28
CA THR A 57 -24.67 -32.25 33.60
C THR A 57 -24.78 -30.92 34.34
N ASP A 58 -23.69 -30.51 35.04
CA ASP A 58 -23.64 -29.22 35.71
C ASP A 58 -23.50 -28.04 34.68
N LYS A 59 -22.81 -28.24 33.56
CA LYS A 59 -22.77 -27.25 32.47
C LYS A 59 -24.08 -27.16 31.67
N LEU A 60 -24.86 -28.23 31.63
CA LEU A 60 -26.21 -28.21 31.04
C LEU A 60 -27.22 -27.51 31.94
N SER A 61 -27.07 -27.62 33.28
CA SER A 61 -27.97 -26.94 34.23
C SER A 61 -27.75 -25.43 34.24
N GLU A 62 -26.50 -24.97 34.15
CA GLU A 62 -26.15 -23.53 34.05
C GLU A 62 -26.46 -22.93 32.68
N LYS A 63 -26.32 -23.69 31.59
CA LYS A 63 -26.65 -23.26 30.22
C LYS A 63 -28.04 -23.61 29.73
N SER A 64 -28.85 -24.29 30.56
CA SER A 64 -30.13 -24.86 30.13
C SER A 64 -31.12 -23.85 29.55
N ASP A 65 -31.11 -22.63 30.06
CA ASP A 65 -32.03 -21.58 29.56
C ASP A 65 -31.52 -20.95 28.25
N ILE A 66 -30.20 -20.91 28.01
CA ILE A 66 -29.59 -20.44 26.76
C ILE A 66 -29.80 -21.49 25.66
N PHE A 67 -29.64 -22.78 25.96
CA PHE A 67 -29.87 -23.87 25.00
C PHE A 67 -31.36 -24.05 24.65
N LYS A 68 -32.26 -23.55 25.47
CA LYS A 68 -33.73 -23.60 25.19
C LYS A 68 -34.20 -22.54 24.21
N SER A 69 -33.42 -21.50 23.94
CA SER A 69 -33.89 -20.34 23.17
C SER A 69 -33.07 -20.00 21.93
N THR A 70 -31.79 -20.43 21.86
CA THR A 70 -30.85 -20.01 20.80
C THR A 70 -30.00 -21.16 20.29
N THR A 71 -29.67 -21.11 19.00
CA THR A 71 -28.62 -21.95 18.41
C THR A 71 -27.26 -21.39 18.81
N ILE A 72 -26.37 -22.25 19.30
CA ILE A 72 -24.98 -21.90 19.65
C ILE A 72 -24.05 -22.54 18.62
N GLU A 73 -23.05 -21.80 18.19
CA GLU A 73 -21.99 -22.28 17.33
C GLU A 73 -20.63 -22.05 18.00
N GLU A 74 -19.80 -23.09 18.06
CA GLU A 74 -18.46 -23.04 18.63
C GLU A 74 -17.49 -23.84 17.78
N GLU A 75 -16.23 -23.42 17.74
CA GLU A 75 -15.16 -24.19 17.10
C GLU A 75 -14.38 -24.97 18.17
N ARG A 76 -14.10 -26.24 17.89
CA ARG A 76 -13.38 -27.13 18.81
C ARG A 76 -12.37 -28.00 18.08
N LEU A 77 -11.19 -28.19 18.69
CA LEU A 77 -10.18 -29.15 18.23
C LEU A 77 -10.48 -30.52 18.84
N ILE A 78 -10.76 -31.51 17.99
CA ILE A 78 -11.06 -32.91 18.39
C ILE A 78 -10.12 -33.80 17.59
N ASN A 79 -9.29 -34.59 18.27
CA ASN A 79 -8.34 -35.53 17.65
C ASN A 79 -7.50 -34.94 16.50
N GLY A 80 -7.03 -33.71 16.65
CA GLY A 80 -6.19 -33.04 15.66
C GLY A 80 -6.95 -32.45 14.48
N LYS A 81 -8.27 -32.48 14.50
CA LYS A 81 -9.17 -31.87 13.50
C LYS A 81 -9.99 -30.74 14.13
N TYR A 82 -10.22 -29.68 13.37
CA TYR A 82 -11.10 -28.57 13.76
C TYR A 82 -12.52 -28.85 13.34
N TYR A 83 -13.44 -28.75 14.29
CA TYR A 83 -14.88 -28.90 14.04
C TYR A 83 -15.62 -27.62 14.42
N SER A 84 -16.50 -27.13 13.54
CA SER A 84 -17.59 -26.20 13.92
C SER A 84 -18.74 -27.03 14.45
N ILE A 85 -19.14 -26.79 15.69
CA ILE A 85 -20.20 -27.50 16.40
C ILE A 85 -21.37 -26.55 16.53
N LYS A 86 -22.45 -26.88 15.82
CA LYS A 86 -23.72 -26.13 15.90
C LYS A 86 -24.70 -26.90 16.74
N SER A 87 -25.06 -26.33 17.91
CA SER A 87 -26.02 -26.90 18.87
C SER A 87 -27.34 -26.15 18.75
N SER A 88 -28.39 -26.84 18.39
CA SER A 88 -29.73 -26.27 18.23
C SER A 88 -30.76 -27.00 19.10
N PRO A 89 -31.71 -26.29 19.76
CA PRO A 89 -32.75 -26.92 20.56
C PRO A 89 -33.77 -27.68 19.71
N LEU A 90 -34.20 -28.81 20.19
CA LEU A 90 -35.27 -29.61 19.60
C LEU A 90 -36.57 -29.45 20.41
N TYR A 91 -37.64 -29.20 19.69
CA TYR A 91 -38.99 -29.07 20.26
C TYR A 91 -39.96 -30.09 19.66
N ASN A 92 -40.85 -30.59 20.48
CA ASN A 92 -41.99 -31.38 20.05
C ASN A 92 -43.24 -30.76 20.67
N ASN A 93 -44.20 -30.30 19.87
CA ASN A 93 -45.40 -29.59 20.31
C ASN A 93 -45.12 -28.46 21.31
N ASN A 94 -44.12 -27.61 21.01
CA ASN A 94 -43.61 -26.51 21.85
C ASN A 94 -42.97 -26.93 23.19
N GLU A 95 -42.79 -28.21 23.45
CA GLU A 95 -42.01 -28.67 24.60
C GLU A 95 -40.57 -28.94 24.19
N PHE A 96 -39.62 -28.45 24.97
CA PHE A 96 -38.18 -28.75 24.79
C PHE A 96 -37.93 -30.24 25.07
N VAL A 97 -37.43 -30.96 24.08
CA VAL A 97 -37.18 -32.41 24.17
C VAL A 97 -35.68 -32.76 24.15
N GLY A 98 -34.84 -31.84 23.72
CA GLY A 98 -33.39 -32.09 23.64
C GLY A 98 -32.65 -31.11 22.76
N ILE A 99 -31.45 -31.49 22.34
CA ILE A 99 -30.53 -30.71 21.53
C ILE A 99 -30.03 -31.58 20.37
N ILE A 100 -29.98 -31.00 19.17
CA ILE A 100 -29.24 -31.57 18.05
C ILE A 100 -27.93 -30.83 17.89
N GLU A 101 -26.84 -31.58 17.78
CA GLU A 101 -25.53 -31.05 17.50
C GLU A 101 -25.01 -31.59 16.16
N VAL A 102 -24.55 -30.66 15.32
CA VAL A 102 -23.94 -30.96 14.04
C VAL A 102 -22.47 -30.54 14.10
N TYR A 103 -21.58 -31.45 13.83
CA TYR A 103 -20.12 -31.25 13.83
C TYR A 103 -19.64 -31.25 12.40
N ARG A 104 -19.28 -30.09 11.89
CA ARG A 104 -18.71 -29.93 10.56
C ARG A 104 -17.19 -29.90 10.66
N ASP A 105 -16.52 -30.79 9.92
CA ASP A 105 -15.04 -30.76 9.81
C ASP A 105 -14.63 -29.52 9.01
N ILE A 106 -14.00 -28.55 9.70
CA ILE A 106 -13.49 -27.30 9.13
C ILE A 106 -11.97 -27.26 9.12
N THR A 107 -11.32 -28.42 9.17
CA THR A 107 -9.86 -28.51 9.30
C THR A 107 -9.14 -27.89 8.11
N SER A 108 -9.64 -28.11 6.89
CA SER A 108 -9.04 -27.53 5.69
C SER A 108 -9.24 -26.03 5.63
N GLU A 109 -10.43 -25.54 5.95
CA GLU A 109 -10.73 -24.11 6.02
C GLU A 109 -9.90 -23.40 7.09
N SER A 110 -9.75 -24.00 8.26
CA SER A 110 -8.94 -23.46 9.36
C SER A 110 -7.46 -23.41 9.00
N LYS A 111 -6.91 -24.45 8.36
CA LYS A 111 -5.54 -24.45 7.84
C LYS A 111 -5.34 -23.37 6.78
N MET A 112 -6.25 -23.25 5.80
CA MET A 112 -6.18 -22.21 4.76
C MET A 112 -6.23 -20.80 5.37
N LYS A 113 -7.05 -20.56 6.39
CA LYS A 113 -7.09 -19.27 7.11
C LYS A 113 -5.74 -18.96 7.76
N VAL A 114 -5.11 -19.94 8.42
CA VAL A 114 -3.80 -19.76 9.05
C VAL A 114 -2.71 -19.53 8.00
N ASP A 115 -2.72 -20.28 6.91
CA ASP A 115 -1.74 -20.14 5.83
C ASP A 115 -1.86 -18.77 5.16
N LEU A 116 -3.10 -18.31 4.88
CA LEU A 116 -3.38 -17.00 4.34
C LEU A 116 -2.92 -15.89 5.30
N PHE A 117 -3.20 -16.03 6.59
CA PHE A 117 -2.75 -15.07 7.60
C PHE A 117 -1.22 -14.96 7.65
N ASN A 118 -0.52 -16.12 7.62
CA ASN A 118 0.94 -16.15 7.61
C ASN A 118 1.53 -15.56 6.33
N ALA A 119 0.93 -15.86 5.18
CA ALA A 119 1.35 -15.30 3.89
C ALA A 119 1.16 -13.78 3.86
N ASN A 120 0.01 -13.26 4.32
CA ASN A 120 -0.24 -11.83 4.41
C ASN A 120 0.73 -11.13 5.36
N ARG A 121 1.00 -11.73 6.53
CA ARG A 121 1.97 -11.18 7.49
C ARG A 121 3.36 -11.05 6.86
N LYS A 122 3.83 -12.11 6.18
CA LYS A 122 5.12 -12.08 5.49
C LYS A 122 5.17 -11.02 4.41
N MET A 123 4.10 -10.92 3.59
CA MET A 123 4.01 -9.88 2.55
C MET A 123 4.08 -8.46 3.14
N LEU A 124 3.40 -8.21 4.27
CA LEU A 124 3.47 -6.90 4.95
C LEU A 124 4.87 -6.61 5.51
N GLU A 125 5.58 -7.61 6.01
CA GLU A 125 6.97 -7.47 6.46
C GLU A 125 7.89 -7.08 5.29
N ASP A 126 7.75 -7.75 4.13
CA ASP A 126 8.51 -7.46 2.92
C ASP A 126 8.22 -6.02 2.40
N ILE A 127 6.97 -5.60 2.38
CA ILE A 127 6.57 -4.24 1.98
C ILE A 127 7.17 -3.19 2.93
N ARG A 128 7.12 -3.41 4.25
CA ARG A 128 7.73 -2.51 5.23
C ARG A 128 9.24 -2.38 5.06
N PHE A 129 9.90 -3.48 4.68
CA PHE A 129 11.32 -3.46 4.39
C PHE A 129 11.63 -2.57 3.17
N VAL A 130 10.88 -2.73 2.07
CA VAL A 130 11.04 -1.89 0.85
C VAL A 130 10.76 -0.41 1.18
N ARG A 131 9.69 -0.11 1.93
CA ARG A 131 9.39 1.25 2.39
C ARG A 131 10.54 1.88 3.17
N LYS A 132 11.14 1.11 4.08
CA LYS A 132 12.29 1.59 4.87
C LYS A 132 13.48 1.94 3.97
N ILE A 133 13.77 1.10 2.97
CA ILE A 133 14.84 1.39 2.02
C ILE A 133 14.49 2.67 1.25
N GLN A 134 13.27 2.77 0.69
CA GLN A 134 12.83 3.90 -0.10
C GLN A 134 12.91 5.22 0.69
N THR A 135 12.47 5.22 1.95
CA THR A 135 12.59 6.41 2.82
C THR A 135 14.05 6.78 3.10
N ASN A 136 14.93 5.79 3.24
CA ASN A 136 16.34 6.03 3.55
C ASN A 136 17.16 6.53 2.36
N ILE A 137 16.73 6.26 1.13
CA ILE A 137 17.42 6.72 -0.08
C ILE A 137 17.04 8.16 -0.49
N LEU A 138 15.97 8.72 0.10
CA LEU A 138 15.60 10.12 -0.15
C LEU A 138 16.65 11.08 0.43
N PRO A 139 16.86 12.23 -0.21
CA PRO A 139 17.82 13.21 0.25
C PRO A 139 17.40 13.81 1.59
N LYS A 140 18.38 14.15 2.40
CA LYS A 140 18.12 14.83 3.67
C LYS A 140 17.85 16.31 3.45
N ASN A 141 16.90 16.86 4.20
CA ASN A 141 16.65 18.29 4.27
C ASN A 141 17.87 18.99 4.89
N LYS A 142 18.69 19.62 4.08
CA LYS A 142 19.89 20.33 4.50
C LYS A 142 20.37 21.32 3.44
N ILE A 143 21.47 21.98 3.74
CA ILE A 143 22.18 22.88 2.82
C ILE A 143 23.24 22.08 2.06
N TYR A 144 23.23 22.23 0.74
CA TYR A 144 24.17 21.65 -0.23
C TYR A 144 24.85 22.83 -0.96
N GLY A 145 26.00 23.29 -0.48
CA GLY A 145 26.62 24.51 -0.99
C GLY A 145 25.68 25.71 -0.91
N GLU A 146 25.39 26.35 -2.04
CA GLU A 146 24.45 27.48 -2.15
C GLU A 146 22.98 27.09 -2.26
N ILE A 147 22.66 25.80 -2.15
CA ILE A 147 21.32 25.27 -2.29
C ILE A 147 20.82 24.78 -0.94
N LYS A 148 19.66 25.26 -0.48
CA LYS A 148 18.92 24.67 0.64
C LYS A 148 17.80 23.83 0.10
N LEU A 149 17.79 22.54 0.41
CA LEU A 149 16.73 21.61 0.04
C LEU A 149 15.79 21.37 1.23
N GLU A 150 14.51 21.54 1.01
CA GLU A 150 13.42 21.03 1.84
C GLU A 150 12.57 20.08 1.00
N GLY A 151 12.43 18.83 1.44
CA GLY A 151 11.63 17.80 0.76
C GLY A 151 10.54 17.24 1.66
N ARG A 152 9.42 16.88 1.07
CA ARG A 152 8.34 16.09 1.67
C ARG A 152 7.93 15.00 0.72
N TYR A 153 7.73 13.82 1.28
CA TYR A 153 7.36 12.62 0.56
C TYR A 153 6.27 11.91 1.35
N ILE A 154 5.10 11.83 0.79
CA ILE A 154 3.89 11.29 1.42
C ILE A 154 3.29 10.26 0.46
N PRO A 155 3.61 8.98 0.64
CA PRO A 155 3.07 7.93 -0.21
C PRO A 155 1.58 7.71 0.08
N SER A 156 0.79 7.48 -0.96
CA SER A 156 -0.64 7.12 -0.88
C SER A 156 -0.84 5.71 -0.35
N ASN A 157 0.11 4.84 -0.63
CA ASN A 157 0.17 3.46 -0.16
C ASN A 157 1.43 3.23 0.68
N ASP A 158 1.71 1.96 1.00
CA ASP A 158 2.91 1.61 1.77
C ASP A 158 4.22 2.01 1.10
N VAL A 159 4.27 2.03 -0.23
CA VAL A 159 5.43 2.38 -1.08
C VAL A 159 4.96 3.09 -2.35
N SER A 160 5.78 3.96 -2.91
CA SER A 160 5.45 4.91 -3.98
C SER A 160 6.27 4.70 -5.25
N GLY A 161 5.74 5.19 -6.37
CA GLY A 161 6.43 5.32 -7.66
C GLY A 161 7.28 6.59 -7.77
N ASP A 162 7.12 7.53 -6.87
CA ASP A 162 7.83 8.80 -6.87
C ASP A 162 9.24 8.71 -6.29
N LEU A 163 10.12 9.55 -6.80
CA LEU A 163 11.47 9.74 -6.28
C LEU A 163 11.96 11.15 -6.59
N PHE A 164 12.66 11.77 -5.65
CA PHE A 164 13.52 12.94 -5.93
C PHE A 164 14.84 12.80 -5.20
N ASP A 165 15.89 13.40 -5.75
CA ASP A 165 17.19 13.38 -5.12
C ASP A 165 18.06 14.58 -5.56
N ILE A 166 19.10 14.85 -4.76
CA ILE A 166 20.13 15.83 -5.06
C ILE A 166 21.51 15.20 -4.97
N ILE A 167 22.29 15.35 -6.02
CA ILE A 167 23.63 14.77 -6.16
C ILE A 167 24.66 15.90 -6.26
N LYS A 168 25.71 15.85 -5.45
CA LYS A 168 26.86 16.72 -5.64
C LYS A 168 27.67 16.21 -6.84
N VAL A 169 27.62 16.95 -7.94
CA VAL A 169 28.39 16.63 -9.16
C VAL A 169 29.87 17.01 -9.00
N ASN A 170 30.13 18.24 -8.53
CA ASN A 170 31.46 18.73 -8.14
C ASN A 170 31.31 19.82 -7.07
N ASP A 171 32.34 20.61 -6.79
CA ASP A 171 32.28 21.61 -5.72
C ASP A 171 31.29 22.75 -6.03
N ASP A 172 31.09 23.10 -7.31
CA ASP A 172 30.21 24.19 -7.73
C ASP A 172 28.90 23.72 -8.33
N LYS A 173 28.72 22.39 -8.61
CA LYS A 173 27.56 21.86 -9.33
C LYS A 173 26.82 20.82 -8.54
N TYR A 174 25.49 20.96 -8.53
CA TYR A 174 24.56 20.03 -7.92
C TYR A 174 23.48 19.63 -8.93
N ALA A 175 23.27 18.35 -9.13
CA ALA A 175 22.16 17.83 -9.92
C ALA A 175 20.97 17.54 -9.01
N PHE A 176 19.80 18.02 -9.37
CA PHE A 176 18.54 17.65 -8.76
C PHE A 176 17.66 16.97 -9.80
N TYR A 177 16.98 15.92 -9.42
CA TYR A 177 15.98 15.30 -10.28
C TYR A 177 14.75 14.87 -9.48
N ILE A 178 13.62 14.82 -10.20
CA ILE A 178 12.37 14.23 -9.75
C ILE A 178 11.91 13.24 -10.81
N ALA A 179 11.47 12.08 -10.38
CA ALA A 179 11.03 10.99 -11.24
C ALA A 179 9.72 10.41 -10.73
N ASP A 180 8.89 9.99 -11.68
CA ASP A 180 7.67 9.26 -11.39
C ASP A 180 7.63 8.00 -12.26
N VAL A 181 7.42 6.86 -11.61
CA VAL A 181 7.39 5.54 -12.22
C VAL A 181 5.95 5.06 -12.33
N MET A 182 5.55 4.68 -13.53
CA MET A 182 4.23 4.12 -13.79
C MET A 182 3.83 3.03 -12.81
N GLY A 183 2.65 3.21 -12.19
CA GLY A 183 2.04 2.26 -11.28
C GLY A 183 2.45 2.45 -9.83
N HIS A 184 1.93 1.62 -8.96
CA HIS A 184 2.11 1.72 -7.51
C HIS A 184 2.61 0.40 -6.91
N GLY A 185 3.11 0.50 -5.68
CA GLY A 185 3.53 -0.66 -4.91
C GLY A 185 4.99 -1.08 -5.15
N VAL A 186 5.32 -2.32 -4.78
CA VAL A 186 6.70 -2.82 -4.74
C VAL A 186 7.41 -2.74 -6.10
N LYS A 187 6.68 -2.96 -7.21
CA LYS A 187 7.28 -2.94 -8.55
C LYS A 187 7.78 -1.55 -8.93
N SER A 188 6.97 -0.51 -8.72
CA SER A 188 7.37 0.89 -8.97
C SER A 188 8.50 1.31 -8.04
N SER A 189 8.46 0.90 -6.77
CA SER A 189 9.52 1.19 -5.81
C SER A 189 10.88 0.58 -6.17
N ILE A 190 10.91 -0.61 -6.76
CA ILE A 190 12.18 -1.20 -7.27
C ILE A 190 12.69 -0.38 -8.46
N MET A 191 11.80 0.10 -9.31
CA MET A 191 12.17 0.93 -10.45
C MET A 191 12.71 2.30 -10.01
N THR A 192 12.17 2.91 -8.94
CA THR A 192 12.74 4.15 -8.39
C THR A 192 14.16 3.94 -7.90
N MET A 193 14.49 2.79 -7.32
CA MET A 193 15.86 2.43 -6.96
C MET A 193 16.77 2.31 -8.19
N PHE A 194 16.28 1.68 -9.28
CA PHE A 194 17.03 1.61 -10.53
C PHE A 194 17.33 3.01 -11.05
N VAL A 195 16.35 3.92 -11.09
CA VAL A 195 16.53 5.31 -11.53
C VAL A 195 17.60 6.00 -10.70
N LYS A 196 17.51 5.92 -9.37
CA LYS A 196 18.49 6.53 -8.46
C LYS A 196 19.89 6.03 -8.70
N LEU A 197 20.09 4.72 -8.61
CA LEU A 197 21.42 4.12 -8.73
C LEU A 197 22.02 4.35 -10.12
N SER A 198 21.19 4.36 -11.17
CA SER A 198 21.65 4.63 -12.53
C SER A 198 22.12 6.08 -12.69
N ILE A 199 21.37 7.06 -12.19
CA ILE A 199 21.77 8.49 -12.28
C ILE A 199 23.02 8.73 -11.46
N GLU A 200 23.14 8.19 -10.24
CA GLU A 200 24.35 8.26 -9.43
C GLU A 200 25.57 7.69 -10.18
N ALA A 201 25.44 6.47 -10.72
CA ALA A 201 26.51 5.81 -11.47
C ALA A 201 26.88 6.55 -12.78
N ILE A 202 25.92 7.24 -13.41
CA ILE A 202 26.20 8.07 -14.59
C ILE A 202 27.07 9.26 -14.21
N PHE A 203 26.74 9.99 -13.13
CA PHE A 203 27.56 11.14 -12.69
C PHE A 203 28.92 10.72 -12.15
N GLU A 204 29.05 9.57 -11.49
CA GLU A 204 30.35 9.04 -11.05
C GLU A 204 31.29 8.76 -12.23
N ARG A 205 30.76 8.29 -13.36
CA ARG A 205 31.54 7.95 -14.54
C ARG A 205 31.72 9.12 -15.52
N HIS A 206 30.78 10.04 -15.52
CA HIS A 206 30.65 11.11 -16.51
C HIS A 206 30.26 12.44 -15.82
N ILE A 207 31.19 12.99 -15.07
CA ILE A 207 30.97 14.19 -14.24
C ILE A 207 30.56 15.43 -15.06
N ASP A 208 30.93 15.48 -16.34
CA ASP A 208 30.67 16.62 -17.23
C ASP A 208 29.39 16.46 -18.06
N TYR A 209 28.61 15.40 -17.84
CA TYR A 209 27.39 15.22 -18.60
C TYR A 209 26.37 16.32 -18.28
N SER A 210 25.76 16.85 -19.34
CA SER A 210 24.61 17.74 -19.25
C SER A 210 23.33 16.96 -18.90
N PRO A 211 22.27 17.61 -18.44
CA PRO A 211 21.00 16.95 -18.11
C PRO A 211 20.45 16.05 -19.22
N GLY A 212 20.51 16.49 -20.47
CA GLY A 212 20.04 15.72 -21.62
C GLY A 212 20.91 14.50 -21.92
N GLN A 213 22.24 14.60 -21.68
CA GLN A 213 23.15 13.46 -21.81
C GLN A 213 22.90 12.42 -20.72
N VAL A 214 22.59 12.86 -19.49
CA VAL A 214 22.21 11.96 -18.39
C VAL A 214 20.93 11.21 -18.73
N LEU A 215 19.89 11.90 -19.22
CA LEU A 215 18.61 11.26 -19.61
C LEU A 215 18.81 10.28 -20.76
N LYS A 216 19.62 10.63 -21.76
CA LYS A 216 19.97 9.70 -22.85
C LYS A 216 20.62 8.44 -22.30
N LYS A 217 21.62 8.61 -21.43
CA LYS A 217 22.35 7.49 -20.84
C LYS A 217 21.45 6.63 -19.95
N LEU A 218 20.61 7.24 -19.15
CA LEU A 218 19.63 6.55 -18.31
C LEU A 218 18.67 5.69 -19.17
N ARG A 219 18.20 6.23 -20.30
CA ARG A 219 17.40 5.46 -21.25
C ARG A 219 18.17 4.25 -21.81
N GLU A 220 19.42 4.45 -22.21
CA GLU A 220 20.25 3.36 -22.70
C GLU A 220 20.43 2.23 -21.67
N GLU A 221 20.59 2.57 -20.39
CA GLU A 221 20.68 1.57 -19.31
C GLU A 221 19.31 0.89 -19.05
N PHE A 222 18.20 1.63 -19.14
CA PHE A 222 16.87 1.06 -18.99
C PHE A 222 16.52 0.06 -20.10
N VAL A 223 16.83 0.38 -21.34
CA VAL A 223 16.57 -0.51 -22.49
C VAL A 223 17.31 -1.86 -22.35
N LYS A 224 18.49 -1.86 -21.73
CA LYS A 224 19.26 -3.11 -21.47
C LYS A 224 18.59 -4.04 -20.46
N LEU A 225 17.67 -3.55 -19.63
CA LEU A 225 16.92 -4.40 -18.69
C LEU A 225 15.88 -5.27 -19.38
N ASP A 226 15.60 -5.00 -20.65
CA ASP A 226 14.60 -5.74 -21.46
C ASP A 226 13.25 -5.93 -20.75
N MET A 227 12.79 -4.87 -20.10
CA MET A 227 11.54 -4.86 -19.36
C MET A 227 10.33 -4.89 -20.31
N ASN A 228 9.17 -5.30 -19.80
CA ASN A 228 7.93 -5.31 -20.57
C ASN A 228 7.62 -3.92 -21.16
N SER A 229 7.04 -3.90 -22.35
CA SER A 229 6.69 -2.69 -23.11
C SER A 229 5.73 -1.73 -22.37
N SER A 230 5.00 -2.22 -21.37
CA SER A 230 4.10 -1.43 -20.54
C SER A 230 4.83 -0.65 -19.44
N GLN A 231 6.11 -0.91 -19.20
CA GLN A 231 6.85 -0.22 -18.15
C GLN A 231 7.57 1.01 -18.69
N TYR A 232 7.33 2.14 -18.03
CA TYR A 232 7.96 3.41 -18.32
C TYR A 232 8.06 4.25 -17.05
N PHE A 233 8.87 5.28 -17.14
CA PHE A 233 8.97 6.31 -16.10
C PHE A 233 9.28 7.66 -16.70
N THR A 234 9.02 8.70 -15.93
CA THR A 234 9.29 10.08 -16.30
C THR A 234 10.37 10.66 -15.40
N VAL A 235 11.19 11.56 -15.92
CA VAL A 235 12.24 12.23 -15.15
C VAL A 235 12.38 13.67 -15.61
N TRP A 236 12.33 14.59 -14.67
CA TRP A 236 12.88 15.93 -14.87
C TRP A 236 14.22 16.02 -14.12
N ILE A 237 15.26 16.55 -14.77
CA ILE A 237 16.59 16.71 -14.18
C ILE A 237 17.16 18.08 -14.48
N GLY A 238 17.77 18.72 -13.48
CA GLY A 238 18.43 19.99 -13.61
C GLY A 238 19.78 20.02 -12.89
N ILE A 239 20.76 20.72 -13.45
CA ILE A 239 22.07 20.98 -12.87
C ILE A 239 22.15 22.45 -12.48
N PHE A 240 22.26 22.70 -11.19
CA PHE A 240 22.56 24.00 -10.61
C PHE A 240 24.08 24.23 -10.67
N ASP A 241 24.48 25.23 -11.41
CA ASP A 241 25.87 25.70 -11.45
C ASP A 241 25.99 26.96 -10.57
N CYS A 242 26.43 26.76 -9.33
CA CYS A 242 26.52 27.82 -8.33
C CYS A 242 27.57 28.87 -8.67
N LYS A 243 28.62 28.50 -9.41
CA LYS A 243 29.66 29.43 -9.86
C LYS A 243 29.16 30.42 -10.93
N ASN A 244 28.34 29.92 -11.86
CA ASN A 244 27.77 30.71 -12.95
C ASN A 244 26.40 31.25 -12.65
N ASN A 245 25.79 30.90 -11.49
CA ASN A 245 24.42 31.24 -11.11
C ASN A 245 23.41 30.81 -12.18
N THR A 246 23.51 29.59 -12.68
CA THR A 246 22.61 29.05 -13.71
C THR A 246 21.99 27.73 -13.31
N LEU A 247 20.80 27.46 -13.87
CA LEU A 247 20.15 26.15 -13.84
C LEU A 247 19.94 25.68 -15.28
N THR A 248 20.62 24.60 -15.65
CA THR A 248 20.40 23.91 -16.93
C THR A 248 19.58 22.67 -16.66
N PHE A 249 18.49 22.47 -17.42
CA PHE A 249 17.59 21.35 -17.18
C PHE A 249 17.07 20.69 -18.45
N SER A 250 16.59 19.48 -18.30
CA SER A 250 16.00 18.65 -19.34
C SER A 250 14.86 17.80 -18.79
N ASN A 251 14.01 17.30 -19.66
CA ASN A 251 12.82 16.54 -19.28
C ASN A 251 12.69 15.26 -20.12
N ALA A 252 12.35 14.17 -19.45
CA ALA A 252 11.97 12.91 -20.04
C ALA A 252 10.49 12.58 -19.70
N GLY A 253 9.56 13.40 -20.17
CA GLY A 253 8.12 13.18 -20.08
C GLY A 253 7.47 13.47 -18.75
N HIS A 254 8.19 14.06 -17.77
CA HIS A 254 7.56 14.47 -16.51
C HIS A 254 6.58 15.60 -16.75
N ASN A 255 5.30 15.35 -16.41
CA ASN A 255 4.17 16.23 -16.73
C ASN A 255 4.00 17.42 -15.78
N CYS A 256 4.76 17.43 -14.66
CA CYS A 256 4.72 18.46 -13.64
C CYS A 256 5.94 19.40 -13.77
N PRO A 257 5.90 20.45 -14.63
CA PRO A 257 7.03 21.36 -14.80
C PRO A 257 7.31 22.10 -13.49
N PRO A 258 8.56 22.11 -12.99
CA PRO A 258 8.88 22.82 -11.77
C PRO A 258 8.55 24.30 -11.84
N LEU A 259 8.26 24.89 -10.70
CA LEU A 259 7.87 26.30 -10.57
C LEU A 259 9.05 27.12 -10.06
N HIS A 260 9.50 28.10 -10.83
CA HIS A 260 10.55 29.03 -10.47
C HIS A 260 9.98 30.34 -9.96
N LEU A 261 10.12 30.62 -8.68
CA LEU A 261 9.82 31.93 -8.09
C LEU A 261 11.02 32.85 -8.21
N ILE A 262 10.93 33.81 -9.10
CA ILE A 262 11.91 34.90 -9.27
C ILE A 262 11.68 35.90 -8.15
N HIS A 263 12.53 35.89 -7.12
CA HIS A 263 12.31 36.61 -5.87
C HIS A 263 12.14 38.13 -6.07
N ASN A 264 13.06 38.74 -6.83
CA ASN A 264 13.08 40.20 -7.04
C ASN A 264 11.87 40.73 -7.81
N LYS A 265 11.19 39.88 -8.61
CA LYS A 265 10.00 40.22 -9.39
C LYS A 265 8.70 39.75 -8.76
N ASN A 266 8.78 38.93 -7.70
CA ASN A 266 7.67 38.17 -7.13
C ASN A 266 6.82 37.47 -8.21
N TYR A 267 7.52 36.91 -9.21
CA TYR A 267 6.90 36.26 -10.36
C TYR A 267 7.23 34.77 -10.37
N VAL A 268 6.25 33.95 -10.68
CA VAL A 268 6.42 32.49 -10.80
C VAL A 268 6.27 32.09 -12.26
N GLU A 269 7.25 31.40 -12.78
CA GLU A 269 7.23 30.80 -14.12
C GLU A 269 7.32 29.27 -14.02
N LYS A 270 6.85 28.57 -15.07
CA LYS A 270 6.98 27.13 -15.23
C LYS A 270 8.26 26.81 -15.99
N LEU A 271 9.11 25.92 -15.48
CA LEU A 271 10.30 25.45 -16.17
C LEU A 271 9.94 24.34 -17.16
N VAL A 272 9.54 24.76 -18.36
CA VAL A 272 9.03 23.85 -19.39
C VAL A 272 10.12 23.52 -20.40
N VAL A 273 10.32 22.24 -20.65
CA VAL A 273 11.09 21.70 -21.78
C VAL A 273 10.44 20.38 -22.22
N SER A 274 10.34 20.18 -23.51
CA SER A 274 9.69 18.99 -24.07
C SER A 274 10.61 17.77 -24.02
N GLY A 275 10.05 16.61 -23.70
CA GLY A 275 10.75 15.33 -23.74
C GLY A 275 9.77 14.17 -23.65
N ARG A 276 10.17 13.01 -24.15
CA ARG A 276 9.36 11.79 -24.07
C ARG A 276 9.81 10.96 -22.89
N MET A 277 8.85 10.27 -22.25
CA MET A 277 9.13 9.32 -21.17
C MET A 277 10.15 8.26 -21.58
N ILE A 278 10.82 7.71 -20.60
CA ILE A 278 11.76 6.61 -20.79
C ILE A 278 11.01 5.30 -20.80
N SER A 279 11.10 4.59 -21.93
CA SER A 279 10.47 3.28 -22.14
C SER A 279 11.25 2.47 -23.18
N ASN A 280 10.96 1.16 -23.28
CA ASN A 280 11.60 0.28 -24.27
C ASN A 280 11.11 0.52 -25.70
N ILE A 281 9.90 1.09 -25.86
CA ILE A 281 9.26 1.29 -27.18
C ILE A 281 9.43 2.68 -27.74
N ILE A 282 9.70 3.68 -26.91
CA ILE A 282 9.84 5.07 -27.35
C ILE A 282 11.33 5.36 -27.59
N GLU A 283 11.69 5.60 -28.83
CA GLU A 283 13.03 6.05 -29.17
C GLU A 283 13.13 7.58 -29.02
N GLN A 284 14.10 8.01 -28.23
CA GLN A 284 14.53 9.40 -28.17
C GLN A 284 16.05 9.45 -27.93
N ASN A 285 16.76 9.99 -28.90
CA ASN A 285 18.22 10.06 -28.86
C ASN A 285 18.72 11.41 -28.38
N ILE A 286 17.88 12.44 -28.38
CA ILE A 286 18.23 13.80 -27.99
C ILE A 286 17.16 14.31 -27.03
N TYR A 287 17.56 14.68 -25.83
CA TYR A 287 16.75 15.41 -24.86
C TYR A 287 17.15 16.89 -24.92
N GLN A 288 16.18 17.75 -25.18
CA GLN A 288 16.38 19.19 -25.25
C GLN A 288 16.74 19.75 -23.87
N GLU A 289 17.54 20.80 -23.87
CA GLU A 289 18.00 21.49 -22.67
C GLU A 289 17.63 22.95 -22.71
N VAL A 290 17.34 23.50 -21.55
CA VAL A 290 17.11 24.93 -21.33
C VAL A 290 17.98 25.38 -20.18
N THR A 291 18.61 26.55 -20.32
CA THR A 291 19.39 27.19 -19.27
C THR A 291 18.75 28.49 -18.87
N ILE A 292 18.56 28.70 -17.57
CA ILE A 292 18.09 29.97 -16.99
C ILE A 292 19.12 30.50 -16.01
N ASN A 293 19.10 31.83 -15.80
CA ASN A 293 19.88 32.46 -14.73
C ASN A 293 19.09 32.41 -13.42
N LEU A 294 19.78 32.15 -12.34
CA LEU A 294 19.26 32.18 -10.97
C LEU A 294 19.76 33.43 -10.25
N ASN A 295 18.90 34.07 -9.48
CA ASN A 295 19.29 35.15 -8.59
C ASN A 295 19.28 34.66 -7.12
N PRO A 296 20.08 35.29 -6.24
CA PRO A 296 19.99 35.02 -4.82
C PRO A 296 18.55 35.15 -4.31
N LYS A 297 18.11 34.18 -3.49
CA LYS A 297 16.76 34.03 -2.95
C LYS A 297 15.71 33.55 -3.93
N ASP A 298 16.06 33.24 -5.18
CA ASP A 298 15.16 32.53 -6.08
C ASP A 298 14.82 31.15 -5.50
N ARG A 299 13.63 30.65 -5.83
CA ARG A 299 13.14 29.36 -5.35
C ARG A 299 12.67 28.49 -6.50
N VAL A 300 12.96 27.20 -6.44
CA VAL A 300 12.40 26.24 -7.38
C VAL A 300 11.62 25.20 -6.62
N LEU A 301 10.31 25.08 -6.91
CA LEU A 301 9.44 24.06 -6.35
C LEU A 301 9.24 22.94 -7.36
N PHE A 302 9.59 21.73 -6.95
CA PHE A 302 9.36 20.49 -7.65
C PHE A 302 8.19 19.77 -7.02
N TYR A 303 7.37 19.11 -7.83
CA TYR A 303 6.19 18.40 -7.36
C TYR A 303 5.78 17.30 -8.35
N THR A 304 5.00 16.33 -7.86
CA THR A 304 4.35 15.30 -8.67
C THR A 304 2.86 15.61 -8.86
N ASP A 305 2.21 14.93 -9.78
CA ASP A 305 0.80 15.13 -10.13
C ASP A 305 -0.15 14.89 -8.96
N GLY A 306 0.20 13.98 -8.03
CA GLY A 306 -0.55 13.81 -6.79
C GLY A 306 -0.78 15.10 -5.99
N VAL A 307 0.03 16.17 -6.22
CA VAL A 307 -0.22 17.50 -5.63
C VAL A 307 -1.29 18.24 -6.39
N THR A 308 -1.17 18.33 -7.72
CA THR A 308 -2.02 19.19 -8.56
C THR A 308 -3.33 18.54 -8.95
N GLU A 309 -3.38 17.21 -8.99
CA GLU A 309 -4.56 16.41 -9.30
C GLU A 309 -5.35 16.00 -8.03
N SER A 310 -4.83 16.30 -6.84
CA SER A 310 -5.57 16.16 -5.58
C SER A 310 -6.90 16.91 -5.63
N LYS A 311 -7.98 16.29 -5.15
CA LYS A 311 -9.36 16.78 -5.31
C LYS A 311 -9.97 17.22 -3.99
N ASP A 312 -10.80 18.24 -4.07
CA ASP A 312 -11.70 18.62 -2.98
C ASP A 312 -12.97 17.75 -2.97
N ILE A 313 -13.87 18.00 -2.01
CA ILE A 313 -15.14 17.28 -1.85
C ILE A 313 -16.06 17.40 -3.09
N ASP A 314 -15.91 18.50 -3.86
CA ASP A 314 -16.66 18.75 -5.08
C ASP A 314 -15.95 18.21 -6.33
N LYS A 315 -14.83 17.47 -6.16
CA LYS A 315 -13.97 16.89 -7.21
C LYS A 315 -13.25 17.93 -8.08
N ASN A 316 -13.07 19.18 -7.60
CA ASN A 316 -12.20 20.14 -8.26
C ASN A 316 -10.74 19.81 -7.92
N GLU A 317 -9.85 19.94 -8.91
CA GLU A 317 -8.42 19.71 -8.72
C GLU A 317 -7.76 20.91 -8.02
N TYR A 318 -6.73 20.63 -7.21
CA TYR A 318 -5.93 21.66 -6.55
C TYR A 318 -5.29 22.62 -7.54
N SER A 319 -4.85 22.13 -8.64
CA SER A 319 -4.31 22.79 -9.82
C SER A 319 -2.96 23.49 -9.62
N VAL A 320 -2.19 23.57 -10.71
CA VAL A 320 -0.89 24.27 -10.71
C VAL A 320 -1.03 25.77 -10.48
N GLU A 321 -2.14 26.38 -10.89
CA GLU A 321 -2.43 27.81 -10.71
C GLU A 321 -2.58 28.18 -9.23
N ARG A 322 -3.20 27.29 -8.43
CA ARG A 322 -3.27 27.45 -6.97
C ARG A 322 -1.89 27.30 -6.35
N LEU A 323 -1.14 26.27 -6.76
CA LEU A 323 0.23 26.03 -6.28
C LEU A 323 1.15 27.25 -6.55
N MET A 324 1.07 27.85 -7.75
CA MET A 324 1.80 29.06 -8.10
C MET A 324 1.41 30.26 -7.19
N LYS A 325 0.12 30.42 -6.87
CA LYS A 325 -0.35 31.48 -5.95
C LYS A 325 0.20 31.30 -4.54
N ILE A 326 0.26 30.04 -4.08
CA ILE A 326 0.78 29.73 -2.74
C ILE A 326 2.30 29.94 -2.70
N LEU A 327 3.02 29.51 -3.73
CA LEU A 327 4.48 29.72 -3.81
C LEU A 327 4.86 31.22 -3.76
N LYS A 328 4.07 32.10 -4.38
CA LYS A 328 4.26 33.57 -4.30
C LYS A 328 4.19 34.13 -2.88
N LYS A 329 3.51 33.44 -1.94
CA LYS A 329 3.45 33.89 -0.54
C LYS A 329 4.80 33.74 0.16
N ASN A 330 5.78 33.12 -0.50
CA ASN A 330 7.16 32.92 -0.04
C ASN A 330 7.25 32.25 1.35
N LYS A 331 6.37 31.25 1.59
CA LYS A 331 6.31 30.47 2.81
C LYS A 331 7.13 29.17 2.65
N ASN A 332 7.36 28.47 3.77
CA ASN A 332 8.02 27.16 3.77
C ASN A 332 7.12 26.06 3.15
N LEU A 333 7.70 24.89 2.96
CA LEU A 333 7.02 23.76 2.37
C LEU A 333 5.83 23.26 3.20
N ASP A 334 5.93 23.35 4.55
CA ASP A 334 4.85 22.95 5.45
C ASP A 334 3.58 23.80 5.26
N PHE A 335 3.74 25.08 4.89
CA PHE A 335 2.59 25.94 4.54
C PHE A 335 1.90 25.48 3.27
N ILE A 336 2.65 25.02 2.26
CA ILE A 336 2.09 24.47 1.01
C ILE A 336 1.31 23.20 1.32
N LEU A 337 1.88 22.31 2.14
CA LEU A 337 1.20 21.08 2.56
C LEU A 337 -0.08 21.35 3.35
N SER A 338 -0.04 22.27 4.30
CA SER A 338 -1.23 22.62 5.09
C SER A 338 -2.35 23.22 4.19
N ASP A 339 -2.00 23.98 3.14
CA ASP A 339 -3.00 24.47 2.19
C ASP A 339 -3.59 23.31 1.35
N LEU A 340 -2.76 22.33 0.97
CA LEU A 340 -3.21 21.13 0.26
C LEU A 340 -4.11 20.25 1.15
N GLU A 341 -3.69 19.94 2.37
CA GLU A 341 -4.45 19.16 3.35
C GLU A 341 -5.83 19.80 3.65
N ASN A 342 -5.87 21.13 3.81
CA ASN A 342 -7.12 21.86 3.99
C ASN A 342 -8.02 21.80 2.75
N PHE A 343 -7.45 21.73 1.56
CA PHE A 343 -8.19 21.63 0.32
C PHE A 343 -8.80 20.25 0.13
N THR A 344 -8.03 19.17 0.39
CA THR A 344 -8.44 17.76 0.21
C THR A 344 -9.22 17.20 1.38
N TRP A 345 -9.39 17.94 2.48
CA TRP A 345 -9.97 17.45 3.74
C TRP A 345 -9.22 16.21 4.30
N GLY A 346 -7.93 16.07 3.93
CA GLY A 346 -7.07 14.98 4.37
C GLY A 346 -7.20 13.70 3.55
N GLU A 347 -8.00 13.67 2.48
CA GLU A 347 -8.02 12.55 1.53
C GLU A 347 -6.84 12.64 0.57
N GLN A 348 -6.26 11.49 0.24
CA GLN A 348 -5.11 11.36 -0.66
C GLN A 348 -5.34 10.20 -1.62
N ASP A 349 -5.40 10.51 -2.93
CA ASP A 349 -5.63 9.53 -3.99
C ASP A 349 -4.33 9.01 -4.60
N ASP A 350 -3.26 9.82 -4.60
CA ASP A 350 -1.97 9.51 -5.23
C ASP A 350 -0.79 9.92 -4.36
N ASP A 351 0.41 9.52 -4.76
CA ASP A 351 1.65 9.85 -4.07
C ASP A 351 1.95 11.35 -4.15
N ILE A 352 2.30 11.97 -3.03
CA ILE A 352 2.64 13.38 -2.96
C ILE A 352 4.12 13.53 -2.71
N SER A 353 4.82 14.05 -3.72
CA SER A 353 6.23 14.43 -3.62
C SER A 353 6.40 15.91 -3.86
N LEU A 354 7.02 16.59 -2.91
CA LEU A 354 7.34 18.02 -2.96
C LEU A 354 8.80 18.23 -2.59
N ALA A 355 9.51 19.02 -3.37
CA ALA A 355 10.84 19.47 -3.01
C ALA A 355 11.00 20.96 -3.34
N LEU A 356 11.39 21.73 -2.34
CA LEU A 356 11.65 23.16 -2.47
C LEU A 356 13.16 23.41 -2.36
N ILE A 357 13.69 24.02 -3.38
CA ILE A 357 15.06 24.50 -3.42
C ILE A 357 15.06 26.01 -3.23
N ASP A 358 15.70 26.48 -2.16
CA ASP A 358 16.05 27.88 -1.95
C ASP A 358 17.49 28.10 -2.46
N TYR A 359 17.66 28.94 -3.49
CA TYR A 359 18.97 29.30 -4.01
C TYR A 359 19.53 30.50 -3.24
N LYS A 360 20.64 30.29 -2.54
CA LYS A 360 21.25 31.34 -1.75
C LYS A 360 22.03 32.31 -2.60
N GLY A 361 22.81 31.80 -3.56
CA GLY A 361 23.75 32.54 -4.39
C GLY A 361 24.81 33.26 -3.58
N GLU A 362 25.97 33.49 -4.15
CA GLU A 362 26.92 34.47 -3.57
C GLU A 362 26.28 35.86 -3.74
N LEU A 363 26.07 36.55 -2.63
CA LEU A 363 25.92 38.00 -2.69
C LEU A 363 27.30 38.53 -3.13
N ASN A 364 27.47 38.86 -4.42
CA ASN A 364 28.58 39.69 -4.82
C ASN A 364 28.41 41.00 -4.08
N GLU A 365 29.11 41.16 -2.96
CA GLU A 365 29.30 42.46 -2.31
C GLU A 365 30.09 43.31 -3.30
N ASN A 366 29.39 44.10 -4.10
CA ASN A 366 29.94 45.25 -4.84
C ASN A 366 29.97 46.49 -3.96
#